data_0aa8434e1721797edbd125bdd5bc3675
#
_entry.id   0aa8434e1721797edbd125bdd5bc3675
#
_cell.length_a   1.000
_cell.length_b   1.000
_cell.length_c   1.000
_cell.angle_alpha   90.00
_cell.angle_beta   90.00
_cell.angle_gamma   90.00
#
_symmetry.space_group_name_H-M   'P 1'
#
loop_
_entity.id
_entity.type
_entity.pdbx_description
1 polymer ?
#
loop_
_entity_poly.entity_id
_entity_poly.type
_entity_poly.pdbx_seq_one_letter_code
_entity_poly.pdbx_strand_id
1 'polypeptide(L)'
;LGKIYGPRPIIEKDKFMGLASELAKDSWEKTGMSAALQTAQAILETGWGQSVPVDKYSGQLSLNLFGIKGEGTAGSVISNTWEEYNGRTFRVDAKFRAYNKVEESWSDHKKLLLEKERYEPFREVMHDYTQGAWALKRAGYATDSQYPLKLMRIIKQYNLQELDKIGI
;
A
#
# COMPACT_ATOMS: atom_id res chain seq x y z
N LEU A 1 -12.19 -9.30 30.26
CA LEU A 1 -12.00 -9.22 28.81
C LEU A 1 -10.82 -8.33 28.50
N GLY A 2 -9.97 -8.78 27.59
CA GLY A 2 -8.77 -8.04 27.22
C GLY A 2 -9.07 -6.78 26.41
N LYS A 3 -8.09 -5.91 26.38
CA LYS A 3 -8.12 -4.70 25.56
C LYS A 3 -8.07 -5.07 24.08
N ILE A 4 -8.83 -4.36 23.25
CA ILE A 4 -8.78 -4.49 21.79
C ILE A 4 -8.01 -3.29 21.23
N TYR A 5 -7.02 -3.58 20.39
CA TYR A 5 -6.17 -2.56 19.77
C TYR A 5 -6.66 -2.29 18.36
N GLY A 6 -6.66 -1.02 17.96
CA GLY A 6 -6.99 -0.62 16.59
C GLY A 6 -5.76 -0.14 15.83
N PRO A 7 -5.89 0.11 14.52
CA PRO A 7 -4.80 0.69 13.72
C PRO A 7 -4.29 1.99 14.35
N ARG A 8 -3.00 2.28 14.13
CA ARG A 8 -2.36 3.41 14.81
C ARG A 8 -1.36 4.13 13.92
N PRO A 9 -1.03 5.41 14.27
CA PRO A 9 0.02 6.16 13.57
C PRO A 9 1.40 5.54 13.77
N ILE A 10 2.24 5.64 12.76
CA ILE A 10 3.66 5.24 12.83
C ILE A 10 4.60 6.43 12.64
N ILE A 11 4.07 7.58 12.21
CA ILE A 11 4.86 8.77 11.90
C ILE A 11 3.92 9.99 11.99
N GLU A 12 4.46 11.18 12.16
CA GLU A 12 3.67 12.39 12.05
C GLU A 12 3.17 12.55 10.62
N LYS A 13 1.90 12.94 10.47
CA LYS A 13 1.23 12.99 9.17
C LYS A 13 2.00 13.82 8.13
N ASP A 14 2.50 14.97 8.51
CA ASP A 14 3.24 15.87 7.63
C ASP A 14 4.61 15.33 7.19
N LYS A 15 5.10 14.30 7.85
CA LYS A 15 6.38 13.66 7.51
C LYS A 15 6.21 12.43 6.62
N PHE A 16 4.98 11.95 6.45
CA PHE A 16 4.74 10.71 5.70
C PHE A 16 5.12 10.85 4.23
N MET A 17 4.86 12.00 3.61
CA MET A 17 5.21 12.23 2.20
C MET A 17 6.72 12.05 1.98
N GLY A 18 7.54 12.58 2.87
CA GLY A 18 9.01 12.44 2.77
C GLY A 18 9.44 10.98 2.85
N LEU A 19 8.90 10.24 3.80
CA LEU A 19 9.20 8.82 3.97
C LEU A 19 8.80 8.01 2.73
N ALA A 20 7.55 8.14 2.32
CA ALA A 20 6.99 7.36 1.23
C ALA A 20 7.65 7.69 -0.11
N SER A 21 7.83 8.97 -0.42
CA SER A 21 8.41 9.39 -1.69
C SER A 21 9.88 8.97 -1.82
N GLU A 22 10.63 8.96 -0.73
CA GLU A 22 12.02 8.51 -0.73
C GLU A 22 12.11 7.02 -1.07
N LEU A 23 11.29 6.20 -0.40
CA LEU A 23 11.24 4.76 -0.68
C LEU A 23 10.74 4.49 -2.11
N ALA A 24 9.76 5.26 -2.57
CA ALA A 24 9.22 5.12 -3.92
C ALA A 24 10.24 5.48 -5.00
N LYS A 25 11.00 6.55 -4.80
CA LYS A 25 12.06 6.97 -5.74
C LYS A 25 13.15 5.91 -5.87
N ASP A 26 13.60 5.38 -4.73
CA ASP A 26 14.60 4.32 -4.71
C ASP A 26 14.09 3.08 -5.47
N SER A 27 12.86 2.70 -5.22
CA SER A 27 12.22 1.57 -5.90
C SER A 27 12.02 1.84 -7.40
N TRP A 28 11.65 3.07 -7.78
CA TRP A 28 11.50 3.47 -9.18
C TRP A 28 12.84 3.33 -9.93
N GLU A 29 13.93 3.76 -9.33
CA GLU A 29 15.26 3.64 -9.94
C GLU A 29 15.64 2.18 -10.16
N LYS A 30 15.28 1.30 -9.23
CA LYS A 30 15.61 -0.12 -9.32
C LYS A 30 14.69 -0.94 -10.22
N THR A 31 13.43 -0.57 -10.34
CA THR A 31 12.41 -1.41 -10.98
C THR A 31 11.71 -0.78 -12.17
N GLY A 32 11.74 0.54 -12.30
CA GLY A 32 10.93 1.24 -13.30
C GLY A 32 9.46 1.40 -12.91
N MET A 33 9.07 0.95 -11.70
CA MET A 33 7.68 1.11 -11.24
C MET A 33 7.42 2.55 -10.82
N SER A 34 6.35 3.15 -11.32
CA SER A 34 5.99 4.55 -11.04
C SER A 34 6.10 4.88 -9.56
N ALA A 35 6.92 5.87 -9.21
CA ALA A 35 7.05 6.36 -7.83
C ALA A 35 5.77 7.07 -7.39
N ALA A 36 5.09 7.76 -8.30
CA ALA A 36 3.79 8.38 -8.03
C ALA A 36 2.77 7.34 -7.59
N LEU A 37 2.69 6.23 -8.32
CA LEU A 37 1.76 5.15 -8.01
C LEU A 37 2.04 4.52 -6.65
N GLN A 38 3.28 4.19 -6.36
CA GLN A 38 3.67 3.59 -5.09
C GLN A 38 3.33 4.49 -3.91
N THR A 39 3.65 5.78 -4.04
CA THR A 39 3.39 6.78 -3.00
C THR A 39 1.89 6.91 -2.76
N ALA A 40 1.10 7.00 -3.84
CA ALA A 40 -0.35 7.11 -3.74
C ALA A 40 -0.97 5.89 -3.06
N GLN A 41 -0.47 4.68 -3.37
CA GLN A 41 -0.94 3.46 -2.74
C GLN A 41 -0.71 3.48 -1.22
N ALA A 42 0.48 3.87 -0.80
CA ALA A 42 0.81 3.93 0.63
C ALA A 42 0.00 5.01 1.36
N ILE A 43 -0.21 6.16 0.74
CA ILE A 43 -1.04 7.24 1.29
C ILE A 43 -2.48 6.75 1.47
N LEU A 44 -3.04 6.15 0.42
CA LEU A 44 -4.43 5.67 0.44
C LEU A 44 -4.63 4.58 1.49
N GLU A 45 -3.71 3.62 1.52
CA GLU A 45 -3.84 2.46 2.40
C GLU A 45 -3.73 2.82 3.87
N THR A 46 -2.86 3.76 4.23
CA THR A 46 -2.56 4.08 5.62
C THR A 46 -3.13 5.40 6.11
N GLY A 47 -3.84 6.14 5.25
CA GLY A 47 -4.28 7.48 5.61
C GLY A 47 -3.11 8.35 6.04
N TRP A 48 -2.08 8.47 5.21
CA TRP A 48 -0.87 9.25 5.51
C TRP A 48 -0.07 8.70 6.70
N GLY A 49 -0.04 7.38 6.84
CA GLY A 49 0.69 6.72 7.93
C GLY A 49 -0.01 6.77 9.28
N GLN A 50 -1.24 7.30 9.33
CA GLN A 50 -1.98 7.46 10.58
C GLN A 50 -2.75 6.21 10.99
N SER A 51 -3.01 5.29 10.07
CA SER A 51 -3.81 4.10 10.32
C SER A 51 -3.11 2.86 9.77
N VAL A 52 -2.11 2.39 10.49
CA VAL A 52 -1.36 1.18 10.12
C VAL A 52 -1.87 0.01 10.97
N PRO A 53 -2.15 -1.16 10.36
CA PRO A 53 -2.70 -2.28 11.10
C PRO A 53 -1.85 -2.70 12.28
N VAL A 54 -2.53 -3.03 13.39
CA VAL A 54 -1.93 -3.68 14.56
C VAL A 54 -2.76 -4.92 14.88
N ASP A 55 -2.15 -5.87 15.57
CA ASP A 55 -2.90 -7.04 16.05
C ASP A 55 -3.92 -6.60 17.09
N LYS A 56 -5.20 -6.92 16.83
CA LYS A 56 -6.29 -6.46 17.71
C LYS A 56 -6.19 -7.03 19.12
N TYR A 57 -5.51 -8.14 19.31
CA TYR A 57 -5.37 -8.79 20.62
C TYR A 57 -4.05 -8.45 21.31
N SER A 58 -2.93 -8.47 20.61
CA SER A 58 -1.61 -8.25 21.22
C SER A 58 -1.13 -6.79 21.11
N GLY A 59 -1.66 -6.03 20.15
CA GLY A 59 -1.18 -4.70 19.87
C GLY A 59 0.09 -4.67 19.03
N GLN A 60 0.55 -5.83 18.52
CA GLN A 60 1.74 -5.87 17.65
C GLN A 60 1.54 -4.98 16.45
N LEU A 61 2.48 -4.08 16.18
CA LEU A 61 2.45 -3.19 15.04
C LEU A 61 2.94 -3.92 13.78
N SER A 62 2.16 -3.86 12.71
CA SER A 62 2.51 -4.57 11.46
C SER A 62 3.59 -3.90 10.64
N LEU A 63 3.69 -2.58 10.69
CA LEU A 63 4.52 -1.76 9.81
C LEU A 63 4.22 -2.01 8.32
N ASN A 64 3.00 -2.44 8.03
CA ASN A 64 2.52 -2.79 6.71
C ASN A 64 1.87 -1.57 6.06
N LEU A 65 2.57 -0.96 5.11
CA LEU A 65 2.15 0.29 4.49
C LEU A 65 1.22 0.09 3.28
N PHE A 66 1.01 -1.15 2.85
CA PHE A 66 0.23 -1.45 1.64
C PHE A 66 -0.97 -2.36 1.89
N GLY A 67 -1.22 -2.72 3.14
CA GLY A 67 -2.35 -3.60 3.46
C GLY A 67 -2.23 -5.01 2.88
N ILE A 68 -1.03 -5.52 2.71
CA ILE A 68 -0.81 -6.84 2.11
C ILE A 68 -1.19 -7.93 3.12
N LYS A 69 -2.04 -8.85 2.68
CA LYS A 69 -2.50 -9.96 3.52
C LYS A 69 -1.53 -11.14 3.47
N GLY A 70 -1.45 -11.88 4.57
CA GLY A 70 -0.62 -13.08 4.69
C GLY A 70 0.41 -13.02 5.79
N GLU A 71 1.57 -13.64 5.55
CA GLU A 71 2.70 -13.70 6.49
C GLU A 71 3.85 -12.85 5.96
N GLY A 72 4.39 -11.97 6.79
CA GLY A 72 5.56 -11.17 6.49
C GLY A 72 6.78 -11.63 7.28
N THR A 73 7.84 -10.81 7.28
CA THR A 73 9.10 -11.14 7.97
C THR A 73 8.96 -11.24 9.50
N ALA A 74 7.96 -10.58 10.06
CA ALA A 74 7.66 -10.61 11.50
C ALA A 74 6.32 -11.31 11.80
N GLY A 75 5.87 -12.19 10.90
CA GLY A 75 4.62 -12.92 11.06
C GLY A 75 3.43 -12.17 10.52
N SER A 76 2.34 -12.16 11.26
CA SER A 76 1.10 -11.53 10.83
C SER A 76 0.37 -10.90 12.02
N VAL A 77 -0.55 -9.99 11.69
CA VAL A 77 -1.46 -9.39 12.67
C VAL A 77 -2.90 -9.57 12.19
N ILE A 78 -3.83 -9.75 13.13
CA ILE A 78 -5.26 -9.78 12.82
C ILE A 78 -5.81 -8.39 13.12
N SER A 79 -6.31 -7.71 12.10
CA SER A 79 -6.84 -6.36 12.23
C SER A 79 -8.17 -6.24 11.53
N ASN A 80 -9.08 -5.45 12.10
CA ASN A 80 -10.38 -5.19 11.49
C ASN A 80 -10.23 -4.16 10.39
N THR A 81 -10.85 -4.43 9.23
CA THR A 81 -10.74 -3.58 8.05
C THR A 81 -12.05 -3.59 7.27
N TRP A 82 -12.17 -2.66 6.31
CA TRP A 82 -13.28 -2.60 5.37
C TRP A 82 -12.91 -3.35 4.09
N GLU A 83 -13.85 -4.14 3.58
CA GLU A 83 -13.74 -4.79 2.27
C GLU A 83 -15.03 -4.56 1.49
N GLU A 84 -14.92 -4.44 0.17
CA GLU A 84 -16.06 -4.34 -0.72
C GLU A 84 -16.33 -5.70 -1.34
N TYR A 85 -17.62 -6.10 -1.36
CA TYR A 85 -18.04 -7.36 -1.95
C TYR A 85 -19.41 -7.17 -2.60
N ASN A 86 -19.52 -7.44 -3.90
CA ASN A 86 -20.75 -7.25 -4.67
C ASN A 86 -21.36 -5.84 -4.49
N GLY A 87 -20.50 -4.81 -4.52
CA GLY A 87 -20.93 -3.41 -4.36
C GLY A 87 -21.26 -2.99 -2.94
N ARG A 88 -21.12 -3.88 -1.96
CA ARG A 88 -21.38 -3.58 -0.54
C ARG A 88 -20.08 -3.59 0.24
N THR A 89 -19.99 -2.72 1.26
CA THR A 89 -18.84 -2.68 2.14
C THR A 89 -19.14 -3.37 3.46
N PHE A 90 -18.18 -4.16 3.93
CA PHE A 90 -18.28 -4.93 5.17
C PHE A 90 -17.04 -4.71 6.01
N ARG A 91 -17.21 -4.76 7.33
CA ARG A 91 -16.09 -4.84 8.24
C ARG A 91 -15.75 -6.31 8.45
N VAL A 92 -14.47 -6.64 8.27
CA VAL A 92 -13.97 -8.01 8.45
C VAL A 92 -12.65 -7.98 9.20
N ASP A 93 -12.36 -9.07 9.91
CA ASP A 93 -11.03 -9.30 10.46
C ASP A 93 -10.17 -9.91 9.36
N ALA A 94 -9.02 -9.31 9.10
CA ALA A 94 -8.11 -9.81 8.08
C ALA A 94 -6.73 -10.04 8.67
N LYS A 95 -6.00 -10.96 8.06
CA LYS A 95 -4.65 -11.31 8.45
C LYS A 95 -3.69 -10.53 7.57
N PHE A 96 -3.00 -9.55 8.16
CA PHE A 96 -2.04 -8.70 7.44
C PHE A 96 -0.62 -9.15 7.73
N ARG A 97 0.24 -9.05 6.73
CA ARG A 97 1.67 -9.30 6.90
C ARG A 97 2.27 -8.32 7.88
N ALA A 98 3.15 -8.79 8.76
CA ALA A 98 3.87 -7.96 9.69
C ALA A 98 5.36 -7.95 9.35
N TYR A 99 5.99 -6.79 9.60
CA TYR A 99 7.39 -6.56 9.25
C TYR A 99 8.12 -5.95 10.45
N ASN A 100 9.44 -6.02 10.45
CA ASN A 100 10.26 -5.42 11.49
C ASN A 100 10.55 -3.94 11.22
N LYS A 101 10.44 -3.49 9.97
CA LYS A 101 10.62 -2.09 9.58
C LYS A 101 9.83 -1.79 8.30
N VAL A 102 9.56 -0.50 8.07
CA VAL A 102 8.76 -0.04 6.92
C VAL A 102 9.42 -0.37 5.58
N GLU A 103 10.75 -0.37 5.52
CA GLU A 103 11.50 -0.72 4.32
C GLU A 103 11.20 -2.14 3.85
N GLU A 104 11.01 -3.05 4.79
CA GLU A 104 10.65 -4.45 4.46
C GLU A 104 9.25 -4.54 3.85
N SER A 105 8.32 -3.75 4.35
CA SER A 105 6.98 -3.65 3.78
C SER A 105 7.06 -3.16 2.33
N TRP A 106 7.87 -2.14 2.09
CA TRP A 106 8.06 -1.57 0.75
C TRP A 106 8.69 -2.59 -0.21
N SER A 107 9.74 -3.27 0.22
CA SER A 107 10.40 -4.32 -0.57
C SER A 107 9.48 -5.49 -0.88
N ASP A 108 8.69 -5.93 0.10
CA ASP A 108 7.76 -7.05 -0.07
C ASP A 108 6.62 -6.70 -1.05
N HIS A 109 6.15 -5.45 -1.02
CA HIS A 109 5.18 -4.97 -2.01
C HIS A 109 5.75 -5.09 -3.43
N LYS A 110 7.01 -4.68 -3.64
CA LYS A 110 7.66 -4.81 -4.95
C LYS A 110 7.83 -6.28 -5.34
N LYS A 111 8.24 -7.11 -4.40
CA LYS A 111 8.38 -8.54 -4.64
C LYS A 111 7.06 -9.16 -5.09
N LEU A 112 5.95 -8.82 -4.41
CA LEU A 112 4.63 -9.29 -4.78
C LEU A 112 4.27 -8.91 -6.22
N LEU A 113 4.44 -7.64 -6.58
CA LEU A 113 4.05 -7.13 -7.89
C LEU A 113 5.00 -7.59 -9.01
N LEU A 114 6.26 -7.83 -8.69
CA LEU A 114 7.25 -8.25 -9.69
C LEU A 114 7.29 -9.77 -9.89
N GLU A 115 6.79 -10.56 -8.95
CA GLU A 115 6.92 -12.02 -9.01
C GLU A 115 5.61 -12.78 -9.24
N LYS A 116 4.47 -12.27 -8.76
CA LYS A 116 3.18 -12.95 -8.93
C LYS A 116 2.74 -12.92 -10.39
N GLU A 117 2.35 -14.05 -10.91
CA GLU A 117 1.95 -14.20 -12.32
C GLU A 117 0.78 -13.30 -12.70
N ARG A 118 -0.20 -13.15 -11.81
CA ARG A 118 -1.38 -12.32 -12.09
C ARG A 118 -1.03 -10.86 -12.32
N TYR A 119 0.13 -10.38 -11.89
CA TYR A 119 0.58 -9.01 -12.09
C TYR A 119 1.45 -8.83 -13.34
N GLU A 120 1.57 -9.85 -14.19
CA GLU A 120 2.31 -9.73 -15.44
C GLU A 120 1.80 -8.56 -16.32
N PRO A 121 0.48 -8.41 -16.55
CA PRO A 121 -0.01 -7.26 -17.31
C PRO A 121 0.30 -5.91 -16.65
N PHE A 122 0.32 -5.85 -15.33
CA PHE A 122 0.72 -4.65 -14.60
C PHE A 122 2.19 -4.30 -14.89
N ARG A 123 3.07 -5.29 -14.89
CA ARG A 123 4.50 -5.07 -15.11
C ARG A 123 4.79 -4.43 -16.47
N GLU A 124 3.97 -4.71 -17.47
CA GLU A 124 4.11 -4.12 -18.81
C GLU A 124 3.81 -2.62 -18.82
N VAL A 125 3.03 -2.12 -17.88
CA VAL A 125 2.59 -0.72 -17.81
C VAL A 125 2.92 -0.04 -16.49
N MET A 126 3.72 -0.66 -15.64
CA MET A 126 3.98 -0.17 -14.27
C MET A 126 4.73 1.16 -14.21
N HIS A 127 5.35 1.58 -15.31
CA HIS A 127 6.03 2.87 -15.42
C HIS A 127 5.04 4.04 -15.55
N ASP A 128 3.81 3.75 -15.95
CA ASP A 128 2.75 4.74 -16.15
C ASP A 128 1.73 4.60 -15.01
N TYR A 129 1.59 5.65 -14.20
CA TYR A 129 0.74 5.56 -13.01
C TYR A 129 -0.74 5.34 -13.33
N THR A 130 -1.22 5.87 -14.46
CA THR A 130 -2.63 5.69 -14.87
C THR A 130 -2.88 4.27 -15.33
N GLN A 131 -2.11 3.79 -16.32
CA GLN A 131 -2.24 2.43 -16.82
C GLN A 131 -1.95 1.41 -15.72
N GLY A 132 -0.94 1.71 -14.88
CA GLY A 132 -0.58 0.85 -13.76
C GLY A 132 -1.70 0.71 -12.74
N ALA A 133 -2.35 1.81 -12.37
CA ALA A 133 -3.47 1.78 -11.41
C ALA A 133 -4.61 0.91 -11.92
N TRP A 134 -5.00 1.06 -13.19
CA TRP A 134 -6.07 0.24 -13.77
C TRP A 134 -5.66 -1.23 -13.93
N ALA A 135 -4.39 -1.49 -14.28
CA ALA A 135 -3.88 -2.86 -14.38
C ALA A 135 -3.90 -3.56 -13.00
N LEU A 136 -3.58 -2.85 -11.93
CA LEU A 136 -3.70 -3.38 -10.57
C LEU A 136 -5.13 -3.77 -10.25
N LYS A 137 -6.10 -2.93 -10.59
CA LYS A 137 -7.52 -3.22 -10.37
C LYS A 137 -7.96 -4.45 -11.15
N ARG A 138 -7.59 -4.53 -12.43
CA ARG A 138 -7.94 -5.69 -13.27
C ARG A 138 -7.32 -6.99 -12.75
N ALA A 139 -6.14 -6.91 -12.14
CA ALA A 139 -5.46 -8.07 -11.57
C ALA A 139 -6.01 -8.48 -10.18
N GLY A 140 -6.94 -7.71 -9.64
CA GLY A 140 -7.54 -8.02 -8.35
C GLY A 140 -6.71 -7.58 -7.14
N TYR A 141 -5.88 -6.55 -7.29
CA TYR A 141 -5.06 -6.05 -6.18
C TYR A 141 -5.91 -5.54 -5.01
N ALA A 142 -7.03 -4.89 -5.31
CA ALA A 142 -7.92 -4.34 -4.29
C ALA A 142 -9.37 -4.65 -4.62
N THR A 143 -10.19 -4.79 -3.58
CA THR A 143 -11.63 -5.06 -3.71
C THR A 143 -12.44 -3.80 -4.02
N ASP A 144 -11.93 -2.61 -3.66
CA ASP A 144 -12.59 -1.33 -3.86
C ASP A 144 -12.76 -1.04 -5.36
N SER A 145 -14.02 -0.93 -5.81
CA SER A 145 -14.34 -0.64 -7.21
C SER A 145 -13.81 0.70 -7.68
N GLN A 146 -13.57 1.63 -6.76
CA GLN A 146 -13.09 2.98 -7.04
C GLN A 146 -11.57 3.13 -6.86
N TYR A 147 -10.87 2.03 -6.67
CA TYR A 147 -9.44 2.04 -6.35
C TYR A 147 -8.60 2.89 -7.31
N PRO A 148 -8.67 2.69 -8.63
CA PRO A 148 -7.87 3.51 -9.55
C PRO A 148 -8.22 4.99 -9.49
N LEU A 149 -9.51 5.33 -9.34
CA LEU A 149 -9.95 6.73 -9.27
C LEU A 149 -9.44 7.41 -8.01
N LYS A 150 -9.43 6.69 -6.89
CA LYS A 150 -8.88 7.21 -5.63
C LYS A 150 -7.39 7.49 -5.74
N LEU A 151 -6.64 6.58 -6.39
CA LEU A 151 -5.21 6.78 -6.63
C LEU A 151 -4.96 7.99 -7.53
N MET A 152 -5.73 8.12 -8.63
CA MET A 152 -5.61 9.26 -9.54
C MET A 152 -5.87 10.59 -8.82
N ARG A 153 -6.86 10.61 -7.95
CA ARG A 153 -7.20 11.82 -7.18
C ARG A 153 -6.04 12.25 -6.29
N ILE A 154 -5.42 11.30 -5.59
CA ILE A 154 -4.26 11.57 -4.73
C ILE A 154 -3.09 12.07 -5.56
N ILE A 155 -2.78 11.40 -6.67
CA ILE A 155 -1.66 11.78 -7.53
C ILE A 155 -1.82 13.21 -8.04
N LYS A 156 -3.01 13.56 -8.51
CA LYS A 156 -3.29 14.90 -9.03
C LYS A 156 -3.28 15.96 -7.94
N GLN A 157 -3.91 15.68 -6.81
CA GLN A 157 -4.02 16.64 -5.72
C GLN A 157 -2.66 17.05 -5.15
N TYR A 158 -1.72 16.11 -5.06
CA TYR A 158 -0.41 16.35 -4.47
C TYR A 158 0.73 16.42 -5.49
N ASN A 159 0.39 16.47 -6.78
CA ASN A 159 1.38 16.54 -7.87
C ASN A 159 2.41 15.41 -7.82
N LEU A 160 1.98 14.21 -7.46
CA LEU A 160 2.88 13.07 -7.32
C LEU A 160 3.50 12.63 -8.64
N GLN A 161 2.90 13.01 -9.78
CA GLN A 161 3.45 12.71 -11.10
C GLN A 161 4.86 13.27 -11.28
N GLU A 162 5.21 14.33 -10.52
CA GLU A 162 6.56 14.89 -10.56
C GLU A 162 7.62 13.89 -10.07
N LEU A 163 7.22 12.92 -9.24
CA LEU A 163 8.14 11.87 -8.76
C LEU A 163 8.61 10.96 -9.88
N ASP A 164 7.86 10.86 -10.97
CA ASP A 164 8.19 10.00 -12.11
C ASP A 164 9.09 10.68 -13.14
N LYS A 165 9.55 11.90 -12.85
CA LYS A 165 10.46 12.66 -13.71
C LYS A 165 11.89 12.67 -13.18
N ILE A 166 12.22 11.73 -12.35
CA ILE A 166 13.52 11.65 -11.69
C ILE A 166 14.61 11.25 -12.70
N GLY A 167 15.80 11.84 -12.58
CA GLY A 167 16.93 11.49 -13.42
C GLY A 167 16.98 12.22 -14.76
N ILE A 168 16.11 13.18 -14.96
CA ILE A 168 16.14 14.05 -16.14
C ILE A 168 17.08 15.21 -15.87
#